data_be173791530c3d36fc5b57d8a903d3db
#
_entry.id   be173791530c3d36fc5b57d8a903d3db
#
_cell.length_a   1.000
_cell.length_b   1.000
_cell.length_c   1.000
_cell.angle_alpha   90.00
_cell.angle_beta   90.00
_cell.angle_gamma   90.00
#
_symmetry.space_group_name_H-M   'P 1'
#
loop_
_entity.id
_entity.type
_entity.pdbx_description
1 polymer ?
#
loop_
_entity_poly.entity_id
_entity_poly.type
_entity_poly.pdbx_seq_one_letter_code
_entity_poly.pdbx_strand_id
1 'polypeptide(L)'
;MDFEDSPAEAAARTEVRAFLDQHAELKRGDDRDWSRWGATTDDARATEYRRRCRDWQATLYDNGWAGITWPEEWGGRGGTRTEQIIFGQEAARYDVTSGFIGAAQSLVGPTLIKWGTDEQKERYVRPLLRGDEVWCQLFSEPGAGSDLSNLAARAVPAYDPADGWVVDGQKVWTSSAQHADFGILLARTDPDAPKHRGISFFIVDMATPGIDIRPLIQAQGVAHFNEVFLDAVRVPAKGLVGEVGNGW
;
A
#
# COMPACT_ATOMS: atom_id res chain seq x y z
N MET A 1 -14.20 33.81 1.50
CA MET A 1 -13.45 32.58 1.89
C MET A 1 -12.01 33.04 1.99
N ASP A 2 -11.42 32.91 3.15
CA ASP A 2 -10.02 33.28 3.38
C ASP A 2 -9.16 32.07 3.00
N PHE A 3 -8.15 32.26 2.15
CA PHE A 3 -7.23 31.24 1.69
C PHE A 3 -5.80 31.47 2.24
N GLU A 4 -5.64 32.44 3.14
CA GLU A 4 -4.36 32.69 3.78
C GLU A 4 -4.09 31.66 4.89
N ASP A 5 -2.83 31.27 5.02
CA ASP A 5 -2.41 30.38 6.11
C ASP A 5 -2.58 31.08 7.46
N SER A 6 -3.11 30.39 8.44
CA SER A 6 -2.98 30.79 9.84
C SER A 6 -1.50 30.84 10.26
N PRO A 7 -1.14 31.51 11.37
CA PRO A 7 0.26 31.53 11.86
C PRO A 7 0.86 30.13 12.06
N ALA A 8 0.04 29.16 12.50
CA ALA A 8 0.48 27.77 12.67
C ALA A 8 0.75 27.06 11.34
N GLU A 9 -0.14 27.26 10.36
CA GLU A 9 0.00 26.72 9.01
C GLU A 9 1.20 27.33 8.28
N ALA A 10 1.42 28.63 8.41
CA ALA A 10 2.60 29.32 7.86
C ALA A 10 3.91 28.79 8.47
N ALA A 11 3.93 28.50 9.76
CA ALA A 11 5.08 27.90 10.44
C ALA A 11 5.32 26.46 9.91
N ALA A 12 4.29 25.62 9.82
CA ALA A 12 4.37 24.28 9.26
C ALA A 12 4.87 24.30 7.80
N ARG A 13 4.35 25.22 6.98
CA ARG A 13 4.80 25.39 5.59
C ARG A 13 6.28 25.78 5.51
N THR A 14 6.76 26.62 6.41
CA THR A 14 8.17 27.01 6.48
C THR A 14 9.07 25.82 6.82
N GLU A 15 8.65 25.00 7.78
CA GLU A 15 9.36 23.77 8.15
C GLU A 15 9.42 22.76 6.99
N VAL A 16 8.29 22.54 6.33
CA VAL A 16 8.18 21.65 5.15
C VAL A 16 9.12 22.13 4.04
N ARG A 17 9.15 23.43 3.74
CA ARG A 17 10.04 23.99 2.71
C ARG A 17 11.51 23.78 3.06
N ALA A 18 11.89 24.06 4.29
CA ALA A 18 13.26 23.86 4.73
C ALA A 18 13.72 22.41 4.58
N PHE A 19 12.85 21.44 4.91
CA PHE A 19 13.13 20.02 4.68
C PHE A 19 13.26 19.70 3.20
N LEU A 20 12.32 20.14 2.37
CA LEU A 20 12.30 19.84 0.94
C LEU A 20 13.49 20.48 0.21
N ASP A 21 13.85 21.73 0.53
CA ASP A 21 15.01 22.42 -0.04
C ASP A 21 16.33 21.71 0.27
N GLN A 22 16.41 21.04 1.43
CA GLN A 22 17.60 20.28 1.82
C GLN A 22 17.68 18.89 1.15
N HIS A 23 16.56 18.24 0.86
CA HIS A 23 16.52 16.81 0.50
C HIS A 23 16.01 16.54 -0.91
N ALA A 24 15.51 17.55 -1.64
CA ALA A 24 14.91 17.35 -2.95
C ALA A 24 15.26 18.46 -3.93
N GLU A 25 15.31 18.13 -5.22
CA GLU A 25 15.49 19.12 -6.29
C GLU A 25 14.14 19.68 -6.74
N LEU A 26 14.11 20.98 -7.04
CA LEU A 26 12.94 21.59 -7.70
C LEU A 26 12.73 20.99 -9.08
N LYS A 27 11.49 20.81 -9.48
CA LYS A 27 11.15 20.42 -10.87
C LYS A 27 11.71 21.43 -11.85
N ARG A 28 12.35 20.93 -12.91
CA ARG A 28 12.92 21.74 -13.98
C ARG A 28 11.90 21.85 -15.12
N GLY A 29 11.34 23.04 -15.31
CA GLY A 29 10.57 23.40 -16.51
C GLY A 29 9.23 22.65 -16.68
N ASP A 30 8.76 22.63 -17.94
CA ASP A 30 7.54 21.95 -18.37
C ASP A 30 7.79 20.45 -18.52
N ASP A 31 7.87 19.79 -17.39
CA ASP A 31 8.23 18.38 -17.30
C ASP A 31 6.98 17.50 -17.51
N ARG A 32 6.59 17.37 -18.78
CA ARG A 32 5.52 16.50 -19.27
C ARG A 32 5.99 15.06 -19.47
N ASP A 33 7.10 14.66 -18.87
CA ASP A 33 7.58 13.28 -18.97
C ASP A 33 6.70 12.35 -18.13
N TRP A 34 5.73 11.74 -18.77
CA TRP A 34 4.81 10.76 -18.18
C TRP A 34 5.54 9.47 -17.74
N SER A 35 6.78 9.24 -18.19
CA SER A 35 7.60 8.09 -17.75
C SER A 35 7.95 8.17 -16.25
N ARG A 36 7.87 9.36 -15.66
CA ARG A 36 8.04 9.57 -14.20
C ARG A 36 7.03 8.85 -13.33
N TRP A 37 5.90 8.48 -13.91
CA TRP A 37 4.85 7.74 -13.20
C TRP A 37 5.06 6.23 -13.26
N GLY A 38 6.24 5.76 -13.66
CA GLY A 38 6.53 4.34 -13.88
C GLY A 38 5.87 3.79 -15.16
N ALA A 39 5.24 4.66 -15.97
CA ALA A 39 4.60 4.30 -17.23
C ALA A 39 5.65 4.18 -18.35
N THR A 40 6.57 3.23 -18.22
CA THR A 40 7.62 2.99 -19.22
C THR A 40 7.76 1.50 -19.51
N THR A 41 8.01 1.17 -20.77
CA THR A 41 8.38 -0.19 -21.20
C THR A 41 9.89 -0.45 -21.09
N ASP A 42 10.66 0.56 -20.69
CA ASP A 42 12.10 0.44 -20.46
C ASP A 42 12.34 -0.05 -19.03
N ASP A 43 12.82 -1.28 -18.88
CA ASP A 43 13.06 -1.93 -17.60
C ASP A 43 14.08 -1.19 -16.73
N ALA A 44 15.09 -0.56 -17.32
CA ALA A 44 16.09 0.22 -16.59
C ALA A 44 15.46 1.46 -15.95
N ARG A 45 14.63 2.19 -16.71
CA ARG A 45 13.87 3.35 -16.20
C ARG A 45 12.84 2.95 -15.15
N ALA A 46 12.13 1.83 -15.36
CA ALA A 46 11.18 1.32 -14.38
C ALA A 46 11.89 0.94 -13.07
N THR A 47 13.06 0.33 -13.14
CA THR A 47 13.87 -0.02 -11.97
C THR A 47 14.37 1.24 -11.25
N GLU A 48 14.87 2.22 -11.99
CA GLU A 48 15.30 3.50 -11.42
C GLU A 48 14.13 4.25 -10.75
N TYR A 49 12.95 4.26 -11.36
CA TYR A 49 11.75 4.84 -10.75
C TYR A 49 11.42 4.19 -9.40
N ARG A 50 11.42 2.83 -9.32
CA ARG A 50 11.16 2.12 -8.07
C ARG A 50 12.21 2.42 -7.01
N ARG A 51 13.49 2.48 -7.42
CA ARG A 51 14.59 2.86 -6.51
C ARG A 51 14.37 4.28 -5.95
N ARG A 52 14.08 5.25 -6.79
CA ARG A 52 13.80 6.64 -6.37
C ARG A 52 12.61 6.74 -5.42
N CYS A 53 11.55 5.97 -5.64
CA CYS A 53 10.42 5.93 -4.72
C CYS A 53 10.83 5.42 -3.33
N ARG A 54 11.63 4.36 -3.26
CA ARG A 54 12.12 3.80 -1.99
C ARG A 54 13.08 4.76 -1.29
N ASP A 55 14.05 5.31 -2.00
CA ASP A 55 15.04 6.25 -1.45
C ASP A 55 14.35 7.50 -0.88
N TRP A 56 13.36 8.03 -1.62
CA TRP A 56 12.57 9.16 -1.14
C TRP A 56 11.75 8.81 0.10
N GLN A 57 11.12 7.65 0.10
CA GLN A 57 10.33 7.21 1.25
C GLN A 57 11.19 6.98 2.49
N ALA A 58 12.37 6.39 2.34
CA ALA A 58 13.34 6.26 3.43
C ALA A 58 13.80 7.64 3.93
N THR A 59 14.05 8.59 3.02
CA THR A 59 14.38 9.98 3.38
C THR A 59 13.25 10.62 4.21
N LEU A 60 12.00 10.45 3.81
CA LEU A 60 10.86 10.94 4.58
C LEU A 60 10.81 10.33 5.98
N TYR A 61 10.98 9.01 6.07
CA TYR A 61 10.95 8.29 7.34
C TYR A 61 12.09 8.71 8.27
N ASP A 62 13.31 8.71 7.76
CA ASP A 62 14.52 9.01 8.54
C ASP A 62 14.55 10.47 9.06
N ASN A 63 13.75 11.37 8.45
CA ASN A 63 13.59 12.76 8.85
C ASN A 63 12.22 13.08 9.51
N GLY A 64 11.42 12.07 9.85
CA GLY A 64 10.15 12.25 10.56
C GLY A 64 9.03 12.86 9.72
N TRP A 65 9.07 12.74 8.38
CA TRP A 65 8.03 13.23 7.45
C TRP A 65 7.18 12.10 6.85
N ALA A 66 7.52 10.84 7.09
CA ALA A 66 6.66 9.73 6.72
C ALA A 66 5.48 9.62 7.69
N GLY A 67 4.30 9.23 7.18
CA GLY A 67 3.13 9.02 8.02
C GLY A 67 2.75 10.23 8.86
N ILE A 68 2.64 11.42 8.27
CA ILE A 68 2.42 12.70 8.99
C ILE A 68 1.26 12.57 9.97
N THR A 69 0.16 11.91 9.60
CA THR A 69 -1.03 11.74 10.45
C THR A 69 -1.04 10.46 11.28
N TRP A 70 0.03 9.65 11.22
CA TRP A 70 0.10 8.41 11.99
C TRP A 70 0.61 8.67 13.41
N PRO A 71 0.25 7.81 14.38
CA PRO A 71 0.76 7.90 15.74
C PRO A 71 2.30 7.81 15.78
N GLU A 72 2.92 8.58 16.66
CA GLU A 72 4.38 8.59 16.85
C GLU A 72 4.92 7.24 17.29
N GLU A 73 4.17 6.51 18.11
CA GLU A 73 4.52 5.16 18.57
C GLU A 73 4.77 4.19 17.41
N TRP A 74 4.10 4.41 16.26
CA TRP A 74 4.26 3.60 15.04
C TRP A 74 5.19 4.24 14.00
N GLY A 75 5.94 5.27 14.39
CA GLY A 75 6.91 5.94 13.51
C GLY A 75 6.34 7.08 12.69
N GLY A 76 5.06 7.44 12.89
CA GLY A 76 4.46 8.63 12.31
C GLY A 76 4.86 9.91 13.03
N ARG A 77 4.35 11.05 12.55
CA ARG A 77 4.63 12.38 13.11
C ARG A 77 3.59 12.83 14.15
N GLY A 78 2.45 12.14 14.28
CA GLY A 78 1.34 12.58 15.16
C GLY A 78 0.69 13.90 14.71
N GLY A 79 0.95 14.32 13.48
CA GLY A 79 0.49 15.58 12.93
C GLY A 79 -0.96 15.55 12.43
N THR A 80 -1.41 16.69 11.93
CA THR A 80 -2.77 16.92 11.47
C THR A 80 -2.94 16.66 9.96
N ARG A 81 -4.20 16.52 9.52
CA ARG A 81 -4.51 16.47 8.08
C ARG A 81 -4.13 17.77 7.35
N THR A 82 -4.22 18.91 8.02
CA THR A 82 -3.80 20.20 7.45
C THR A 82 -2.31 20.21 7.15
N GLU A 83 -1.48 19.73 8.08
CA GLU A 83 -0.03 19.58 7.85
C GLU A 83 0.28 18.61 6.70
N GLN A 84 -0.46 17.51 6.60
CA GLN A 84 -0.33 16.58 5.46
C GLN A 84 -0.68 17.24 4.12
N ILE A 85 -1.72 18.09 4.08
CA ILE A 85 -2.09 18.85 2.89
C ILE A 85 -1.01 19.87 2.54
N ILE A 86 -0.51 20.62 3.53
CA ILE A 86 0.59 21.59 3.35
C ILE A 86 1.83 20.89 2.78
N PHE A 87 2.20 19.73 3.35
CA PHE A 87 3.31 18.94 2.83
C PHE A 87 3.10 18.56 1.36
N GLY A 88 1.92 18.06 1.00
CA GLY A 88 1.59 17.70 -0.38
C GLY A 88 1.65 18.88 -1.36
N GLN A 89 1.17 20.05 -0.94
CA GLN A 89 1.23 21.28 -1.73
C GLN A 89 2.68 21.72 -2.01
N GLU A 90 3.53 21.70 -0.99
CA GLU A 90 4.93 22.10 -1.15
C GLU A 90 5.72 21.05 -1.93
N ALA A 91 5.56 19.76 -1.62
CA ALA A 91 6.23 18.65 -2.31
C ALA A 91 5.89 18.61 -3.82
N ALA A 92 4.70 19.10 -4.23
CA ALA A 92 4.32 19.17 -5.64
C ALA A 92 5.27 20.01 -6.51
N ARG A 93 6.07 20.88 -5.92
CA ARG A 93 7.06 21.73 -6.59
C ARG A 93 8.39 21.01 -6.83
N TYR A 94 8.64 19.88 -6.15
CA TYR A 94 9.91 19.16 -6.16
C TYR A 94 9.81 17.87 -6.98
N ASP A 95 10.97 17.41 -7.46
CA ASP A 95 11.08 16.16 -8.23
C ASP A 95 11.17 14.94 -7.31
N VAL A 96 10.08 14.68 -6.61
CA VAL A 96 9.95 13.58 -5.65
C VAL A 96 8.73 12.72 -5.96
N THR A 97 8.79 11.44 -5.62
CA THR A 97 7.69 10.51 -5.82
C THR A 97 7.72 9.36 -4.83
N SER A 98 6.55 9.01 -4.27
CA SER A 98 6.32 7.79 -3.48
C SER A 98 5.29 6.87 -4.15
N GLY A 99 4.96 7.11 -5.43
CA GLY A 99 3.81 6.48 -6.10
C GLY A 99 3.82 4.95 -6.07
N PHE A 100 4.99 4.34 -6.19
CA PHE A 100 5.16 2.89 -6.15
C PHE A 100 4.82 2.26 -4.77
N ILE A 101 4.96 3.02 -3.69
CA ILE A 101 4.76 2.55 -2.31
C ILE A 101 3.46 3.08 -1.69
N GLY A 102 2.70 3.88 -2.44
CA GLY A 102 1.55 4.62 -1.91
C GLY A 102 0.43 3.75 -1.32
N ALA A 103 0.20 2.53 -1.84
CA ALA A 103 -0.80 1.61 -1.31
C ALA A 103 -0.48 1.18 0.14
N ALA A 104 0.80 0.95 0.44
CA ALA A 104 1.26 0.60 1.76
C ALA A 104 0.85 1.67 2.79
N GLN A 105 1.07 2.94 2.46
CA GLN A 105 0.85 4.05 3.37
C GLN A 105 -0.61 4.49 3.48
N SER A 106 -1.36 4.41 2.37
CA SER A 106 -2.76 4.88 2.34
C SER A 106 -3.77 3.85 2.84
N LEU A 107 -3.46 2.56 2.70
CA LEU A 107 -4.39 1.47 3.04
C LEU A 107 -3.84 0.54 4.11
N VAL A 108 -2.65 -0.05 3.88
CA VAL A 108 -2.14 -1.14 4.74
C VAL A 108 -1.81 -0.63 6.13
N GLY A 109 -0.98 0.39 6.23
CA GLY A 109 -0.53 0.91 7.51
C GLY A 109 -1.67 1.36 8.42
N PRO A 110 -2.59 2.23 7.98
CA PRO A 110 -3.75 2.63 8.79
C PRO A 110 -4.63 1.45 9.21
N THR A 111 -4.78 0.43 8.34
CA THR A 111 -5.54 -0.78 8.67
C THR A 111 -4.85 -1.58 9.77
N LEU A 112 -3.54 -1.80 9.65
CA LEU A 112 -2.78 -2.54 10.67
C LEU A 112 -2.72 -1.79 12.01
N ILE A 113 -2.53 -0.48 12.00
CA ILE A 113 -2.53 0.35 13.21
C ILE A 113 -3.87 0.22 13.94
N LYS A 114 -4.97 0.15 13.20
CA LYS A 114 -6.32 0.08 13.78
C LYS A 114 -6.73 -1.33 14.20
N TRP A 115 -6.43 -2.35 13.38
CA TRP A 115 -7.01 -3.68 13.49
C TRP A 115 -6.00 -4.82 13.68
N GLY A 116 -4.71 -4.54 13.47
CA GLY A 116 -3.64 -5.53 13.66
C GLY A 116 -3.41 -5.88 15.11
N THR A 117 -2.90 -7.08 15.36
CA THR A 117 -2.34 -7.44 16.67
C THR A 117 -1.08 -6.63 16.94
N ASP A 118 -0.63 -6.60 18.20
CA ASP A 118 0.60 -5.86 18.54
C ASP A 118 1.81 -6.47 17.83
N GLU A 119 1.88 -7.80 17.67
CA GLU A 119 2.94 -8.47 16.91
C GLU A 119 2.91 -8.08 15.41
N GLN A 120 1.71 -7.95 14.82
CA GLN A 120 1.57 -7.49 13.44
C GLN A 120 2.02 -6.04 13.28
N LYS A 121 1.64 -5.16 14.20
CA LYS A 121 2.05 -3.75 14.18
C LYS A 121 3.56 -3.62 14.32
N GLU A 122 4.16 -4.29 15.31
CA GLU A 122 5.60 -4.28 15.54
C GLU A 122 6.38 -4.81 14.33
N ARG A 123 5.87 -5.89 13.72
CA ARG A 123 6.54 -6.53 12.57
C ARG A 123 6.46 -5.72 11.29
N TYR A 124 5.31 -5.10 11.01
CA TYR A 124 5.03 -4.59 9.66
C TYR A 124 4.98 -3.07 9.53
N VAL A 125 4.53 -2.33 10.56
CA VAL A 125 4.17 -0.92 10.39
C VAL A 125 5.39 -0.04 10.07
N ARG A 126 6.50 -0.21 10.78
CA ARG A 126 7.70 0.61 10.55
C ARG A 126 8.42 0.28 9.23
N PRO A 127 8.69 -1.00 8.86
CA PRO A 127 9.28 -1.34 7.57
C PRO A 127 8.41 -0.89 6.39
N LEU A 128 7.09 -1.02 6.49
CA LEU A 128 6.13 -0.54 5.52
C LEU A 128 6.20 0.98 5.38
N LEU A 129 6.22 1.72 6.49
CA LEU A 129 6.25 3.18 6.49
C LEU A 129 7.56 3.72 5.91
N ARG A 130 8.68 3.04 6.16
CA ARG A 130 9.99 3.39 5.63
C ARG A 130 10.15 3.03 4.14
N GLY A 131 9.32 2.12 3.62
CA GLY A 131 9.42 1.65 2.25
C GLY A 131 10.42 0.51 2.05
N ASP A 132 10.84 -0.15 3.13
CA ASP A 132 11.71 -1.33 3.10
C ASP A 132 10.96 -2.54 2.52
N GLU A 133 9.63 -2.59 2.71
CA GLU A 133 8.73 -3.61 2.20
C GLU A 133 7.69 -3.00 1.28
N VAL A 134 7.48 -3.63 0.13
CA VAL A 134 6.47 -3.25 -0.86
C VAL A 134 5.21 -4.07 -0.64
N TRP A 135 4.07 -3.42 -0.66
CA TRP A 135 2.78 -4.05 -0.42
C TRP A 135 1.83 -3.87 -1.60
N CYS A 136 1.06 -4.92 -1.92
CA CYS A 136 -0.01 -4.85 -2.90
C CYS A 136 -1.38 -5.14 -2.28
N GLN A 137 -2.43 -4.85 -3.06
CA GLN A 137 -3.82 -4.99 -2.65
C GLN A 137 -4.51 -6.08 -3.47
N LEU A 138 -4.83 -7.22 -2.86
CA LEU A 138 -5.47 -8.39 -3.46
C LEU A 138 -6.98 -8.38 -3.17
N PHE A 139 -7.71 -7.42 -3.75
CA PHE A 139 -9.14 -7.23 -3.49
C PHE A 139 -10.01 -7.63 -4.67
N SER A 140 -9.92 -6.89 -5.77
CA SER A 140 -10.78 -7.09 -6.95
C SER A 140 -10.61 -8.45 -7.59
N GLU A 141 -11.70 -8.97 -8.14
CA GLU A 141 -11.76 -10.23 -8.90
C GLU A 141 -12.41 -9.99 -10.26
N PRO A 142 -12.28 -10.89 -11.23
CA PRO A 142 -12.95 -10.75 -12.52
C PRO A 142 -14.45 -10.53 -12.41
N GLY A 143 -15.10 -11.13 -11.41
CA GLY A 143 -16.54 -11.01 -11.13
C GLY A 143 -16.89 -10.01 -10.00
N ALA A 144 -15.92 -9.35 -9.35
CA ALA A 144 -16.14 -8.51 -8.18
C ALA A 144 -15.22 -7.29 -8.19
N GLY A 145 -15.65 -6.23 -8.86
CA GLY A 145 -15.00 -4.92 -8.87
C GLY A 145 -15.75 -3.93 -7.99
N SER A 146 -16.71 -3.17 -8.56
CA SER A 146 -17.52 -2.22 -7.80
C SER A 146 -18.41 -2.91 -6.75
N ASP A 147 -18.92 -4.11 -7.03
CA ASP A 147 -19.55 -4.99 -6.02
C ASP A 147 -18.50 -5.92 -5.42
N LEU A 148 -17.53 -5.34 -4.70
CA LEU A 148 -16.44 -6.09 -4.08
C LEU A 148 -16.96 -7.09 -3.03
N SER A 149 -18.07 -6.82 -2.40
CA SER A 149 -18.69 -7.72 -1.43
C SER A 149 -19.11 -9.07 -2.04
N ASN A 150 -19.15 -9.17 -3.36
CA ASN A 150 -19.44 -10.40 -4.11
C ASN A 150 -18.18 -11.23 -4.44
N LEU A 151 -17.04 -10.92 -3.83
CA LEU A 151 -15.80 -11.68 -4.03
C LEU A 151 -15.99 -13.17 -3.74
N ALA A 152 -15.30 -14.01 -4.55
CA ALA A 152 -15.43 -15.46 -4.54
C ALA A 152 -14.16 -16.20 -4.08
N ALA A 153 -13.00 -15.53 -4.03
CA ALA A 153 -11.78 -16.11 -3.46
C ALA A 153 -12.07 -16.61 -2.04
N ARG A 154 -11.71 -17.86 -1.75
CA ARG A 154 -12.07 -18.56 -0.51
C ARG A 154 -10.86 -18.75 0.37
N ALA A 155 -11.05 -18.62 1.68
CA ALA A 155 -10.09 -19.02 2.69
C ALA A 155 -10.77 -20.04 3.61
N VAL A 156 -10.25 -21.26 3.66
CA VAL A 156 -10.73 -22.31 4.56
C VAL A 156 -9.67 -22.59 5.62
N PRO A 157 -10.07 -22.94 6.86
CA PRO A 157 -9.10 -23.36 7.86
C PRO A 157 -8.26 -24.53 7.35
N ALA A 158 -6.96 -24.54 7.63
CA ALA A 158 -6.10 -25.69 7.39
C ALA A 158 -6.58 -26.91 8.23
N TYR A 159 -6.09 -28.12 7.88
CA TYR A 159 -6.45 -29.35 8.61
C TYR A 159 -6.14 -29.21 10.12
N ASP A 160 -4.98 -28.67 10.47
CA ASP A 160 -4.72 -28.16 11.81
C ASP A 160 -4.97 -26.65 11.81
N PRO A 161 -5.90 -26.12 12.62
CA PRO A 161 -6.17 -24.69 12.70
C PRO A 161 -4.94 -23.85 13.10
N ALA A 162 -3.97 -24.43 13.77
CA ALA A 162 -2.69 -23.77 14.11
C ALA A 162 -1.87 -23.45 12.85
N ASP A 163 -2.03 -24.22 11.77
CA ASP A 163 -1.39 -23.98 10.48
C ASP A 163 -2.00 -22.78 9.72
N GLY A 164 -3.16 -22.28 10.17
CA GLY A 164 -3.83 -21.11 9.60
C GLY A 164 -4.85 -21.45 8.53
N TRP A 165 -4.67 -20.93 7.30
CA TRP A 165 -5.67 -20.94 6.25
C TRP A 165 -5.10 -21.46 4.92
N VAL A 166 -5.97 -22.06 4.11
CA VAL A 166 -5.70 -22.40 2.71
C VAL A 166 -6.59 -21.52 1.84
N VAL A 167 -5.96 -20.79 0.91
CA VAL A 167 -6.65 -19.80 0.07
C VAL A 167 -6.61 -20.22 -1.39
N ASP A 168 -7.78 -20.18 -2.02
CA ASP A 168 -7.97 -20.43 -3.45
C ASP A 168 -8.75 -19.28 -4.08
N GLY A 169 -8.36 -18.87 -5.30
CA GLY A 169 -9.09 -17.86 -6.05
C GLY A 169 -8.25 -17.11 -7.07
N GLN A 170 -8.81 -16.06 -7.61
CA GLN A 170 -8.15 -15.18 -8.58
C GLN A 170 -8.41 -13.73 -8.23
N LYS A 171 -7.36 -12.93 -8.19
CA LYS A 171 -7.42 -11.48 -8.04
C LYS A 171 -6.99 -10.80 -9.34
N VAL A 172 -7.51 -9.61 -9.60
CA VAL A 172 -7.22 -8.84 -10.81
C VAL A 172 -7.05 -7.37 -10.48
N TRP A 173 -6.43 -6.62 -11.37
CA TRP A 173 -6.12 -5.20 -11.20
C TRP A 173 -5.20 -4.91 -10.01
N THR A 174 -4.40 -5.88 -9.62
CA THR A 174 -3.46 -5.72 -8.51
C THR A 174 -2.25 -4.91 -8.95
N SER A 175 -2.16 -3.67 -8.48
CA SER A 175 -1.03 -2.79 -8.79
C SER A 175 0.25 -3.33 -8.20
N SER A 176 1.31 -3.41 -9.02
CA SER A 176 2.68 -3.73 -8.61
C SER A 176 2.86 -5.07 -7.89
N ALA A 177 1.93 -6.03 -8.04
CA ALA A 177 2.03 -7.34 -7.37
C ALA A 177 3.35 -8.07 -7.68
N GLN A 178 3.87 -7.94 -8.92
CA GLN A 178 5.13 -8.54 -9.34
C GLN A 178 6.38 -8.02 -8.61
N HIS A 179 6.22 -6.98 -7.80
CA HIS A 179 7.30 -6.34 -7.04
C HIS A 179 7.00 -6.28 -5.54
N ALA A 180 5.85 -6.84 -5.12
CA ALA A 180 5.41 -6.78 -3.74
C ALA A 180 6.02 -7.92 -2.91
N ASP A 181 6.45 -7.56 -1.70
CA ASP A 181 6.89 -8.52 -0.68
C ASP A 181 5.66 -9.11 0.03
N PHE A 182 4.66 -8.29 0.28
CA PHE A 182 3.42 -8.67 0.96
C PHE A 182 2.18 -8.15 0.23
N GLY A 183 1.06 -8.85 0.44
CA GLY A 183 -0.27 -8.43 0.00
C GLY A 183 -1.26 -8.36 1.14
N ILE A 184 -2.20 -7.41 1.05
CA ILE A 184 -3.44 -7.46 1.83
C ILE A 184 -4.51 -8.15 1.00
N LEU A 185 -5.11 -9.19 1.55
CA LEU A 185 -6.05 -10.05 0.85
C LEU A 185 -7.42 -10.03 1.51
N LEU A 186 -8.47 -9.81 0.72
CA LEU A 186 -9.83 -10.14 1.11
C LEU A 186 -10.23 -11.50 0.54
N ALA A 187 -10.67 -12.41 1.42
CA ALA A 187 -11.18 -13.71 1.01
C ALA A 187 -12.41 -14.10 1.84
N ARG A 188 -13.27 -14.94 1.23
CA ARG A 188 -14.49 -15.44 1.85
C ARG A 188 -14.17 -16.61 2.77
N THR A 189 -14.44 -16.44 4.05
CA THR A 189 -14.29 -17.47 5.10
C THR A 189 -15.59 -18.13 5.47
N ASP A 190 -16.73 -17.47 5.22
CA ASP A 190 -18.06 -18.02 5.43
C ASP A 190 -18.95 -17.72 4.19
N PRO A 191 -19.24 -18.73 3.34
CA PRO A 191 -20.07 -18.56 2.15
C PRO A 191 -21.56 -18.39 2.47
N ASP A 192 -22.03 -18.82 3.64
CA ASP A 192 -23.43 -18.79 4.04
C ASP A 192 -23.80 -17.48 4.76
N ALA A 193 -22.81 -16.72 5.21
CA ALA A 193 -23.03 -15.42 5.84
C ALA A 193 -23.49 -14.35 4.83
N PRO A 194 -24.21 -13.32 5.29
CA PRO A 194 -24.52 -12.14 4.46
C PRO A 194 -23.26 -11.55 3.87
N LYS A 195 -23.31 -11.09 2.61
CA LYS A 195 -22.19 -10.68 1.74
C LYS A 195 -20.94 -10.12 2.49
N HIS A 196 -21.14 -9.08 3.31
CA HIS A 196 -20.04 -8.39 4.00
C HIS A 196 -19.47 -9.17 5.19
N ARG A 197 -20.30 -9.96 5.87
CA ARG A 197 -19.95 -10.66 7.13
C ARG A 197 -19.19 -11.98 6.94
N GLY A 198 -19.15 -12.46 5.70
CA GLY A 198 -18.42 -13.70 5.37
C GLY A 198 -17.02 -13.45 4.86
N ILE A 199 -16.50 -12.23 4.94
CA ILE A 199 -15.20 -11.82 4.39
C ILE A 199 -14.21 -11.59 5.52
N SER A 200 -13.00 -12.13 5.37
CA SER A 200 -11.88 -11.91 6.29
C SER A 200 -10.73 -11.21 5.58
N PHE A 201 -9.89 -10.55 6.37
CA PHE A 201 -8.75 -9.79 5.88
C PHE A 201 -7.44 -10.48 6.31
N PHE A 202 -6.53 -10.66 5.35
CA PHE A 202 -5.28 -11.38 5.57
C PHE A 202 -4.07 -10.61 5.09
N ILE A 203 -2.95 -10.81 5.78
CA ILE A 203 -1.60 -10.51 5.28
C ILE A 203 -1.07 -11.77 4.61
N VAL A 204 -0.59 -11.63 3.38
CA VAL A 204 -0.02 -12.73 2.58
C VAL A 204 1.39 -12.38 2.17
N ASP A 205 2.33 -13.28 2.41
CA ASP A 205 3.68 -13.22 1.83
C ASP A 205 3.59 -13.58 0.35
N MET A 206 3.97 -12.67 -0.55
CA MET A 206 3.83 -12.85 -1.99
C MET A 206 4.80 -13.89 -2.58
N ALA A 207 5.78 -14.34 -1.80
CA ALA A 207 6.66 -15.46 -2.16
C ALA A 207 6.09 -16.84 -1.79
N THR A 208 4.88 -16.88 -1.19
CA THR A 208 4.25 -18.15 -0.78
C THR A 208 3.98 -19.04 -2.00
N PRO A 209 4.35 -20.33 -1.97
CA PRO A 209 4.01 -21.28 -3.02
C PRO A 209 2.50 -21.32 -3.32
N GLY A 210 2.14 -21.40 -4.60
CA GLY A 210 0.75 -21.38 -5.07
C GLY A 210 0.31 -19.97 -5.53
N ILE A 211 1.11 -18.95 -5.37
CA ILE A 211 0.85 -17.62 -5.93
C ILE A 211 1.49 -17.53 -7.32
N ASP A 212 0.65 -17.29 -8.35
CA ASP A 212 1.09 -17.04 -9.72
C ASP A 212 0.68 -15.64 -10.14
N ILE A 213 1.65 -14.78 -10.44
CA ILE A 213 1.47 -13.36 -10.76
C ILE A 213 1.66 -13.17 -12.26
N ARG A 214 0.63 -12.69 -12.95
CA ARG A 214 0.64 -12.46 -14.40
C ARG A 214 0.40 -10.99 -14.73
N PRO A 215 1.43 -10.29 -15.25
CA PRO A 215 1.29 -8.89 -15.65
C PRO A 215 0.23 -8.70 -16.74
N LEU A 216 -0.62 -7.69 -16.59
CA LEU A 216 -1.61 -7.27 -17.58
C LEU A 216 -1.04 -6.12 -18.40
N ILE A 217 -0.75 -6.38 -19.68
CA ILE A 217 -0.26 -5.35 -20.60
C ILE A 217 -1.40 -4.42 -20.99
N GLN A 218 -1.29 -3.16 -20.64
CA GLN A 218 -2.24 -2.12 -20.95
C GLN A 218 -2.04 -1.57 -22.38
N ALA A 219 -2.99 -0.76 -22.87
CA ALA A 219 -2.96 -0.20 -24.22
C ALA A 219 -1.70 0.63 -24.52
N GLN A 220 -1.09 1.24 -23.50
CA GLN A 220 0.18 1.97 -23.61
C GLN A 220 1.42 1.08 -23.57
N GLY A 221 1.27 -0.25 -23.52
CA GLY A 221 2.36 -1.23 -23.56
C GLY A 221 3.03 -1.51 -22.20
N VAL A 222 2.59 -0.89 -21.12
CA VAL A 222 3.12 -1.11 -19.76
C VAL A 222 2.22 -2.04 -18.95
N ALA A 223 2.76 -2.69 -17.93
CA ALA A 223 2.03 -3.59 -17.03
C ALA A 223 2.07 -3.06 -15.59
N HIS A 224 1.16 -2.13 -15.26
CA HIS A 224 0.99 -1.64 -13.90
C HIS A 224 0.16 -2.58 -13.03
N PHE A 225 -0.75 -3.32 -13.67
CA PHE A 225 -1.68 -4.21 -13.01
C PHE A 225 -1.35 -5.68 -13.30
N ASN A 226 -1.80 -6.54 -12.42
CA ASN A 226 -1.59 -7.97 -12.53
C ASN A 226 -2.89 -8.73 -12.26
N GLU A 227 -3.00 -9.91 -12.87
CA GLU A 227 -3.78 -11.01 -12.34
C GLU A 227 -2.91 -11.75 -11.32
N VAL A 228 -3.54 -12.22 -10.25
CA VAL A 228 -2.89 -13.03 -9.23
C VAL A 228 -3.75 -14.26 -8.97
N PHE A 229 -3.24 -15.43 -9.31
CA PHE A 229 -3.88 -16.70 -9.05
C PHE A 229 -3.38 -17.25 -7.71
N LEU A 230 -4.31 -17.75 -6.93
CA LEU A 230 -4.08 -18.34 -5.62
C LEU A 230 -4.53 -19.81 -5.72
N ASP A 231 -3.58 -20.74 -5.63
CA ASP A 231 -3.81 -22.19 -5.72
C ASP A 231 -3.28 -22.86 -4.45
N ALA A 232 -4.16 -23.21 -3.54
CA ALA A 232 -3.86 -23.79 -2.24
C ALA A 232 -2.83 -22.98 -1.44
N VAL A 233 -2.87 -21.64 -1.52
CA VAL A 233 -1.93 -20.75 -0.85
C VAL A 233 -2.11 -20.83 0.65
N ARG A 234 -1.02 -21.18 1.37
CA ARG A 234 -1.03 -21.28 2.82
C ARG A 234 -0.77 -19.93 3.48
N VAL A 235 -1.76 -19.45 4.22
CA VAL A 235 -1.65 -18.22 5.02
C VAL A 235 -1.61 -18.62 6.49
N PRO A 236 -0.52 -18.35 7.22
CA PRO A 236 -0.40 -18.73 8.62
C PRO A 236 -1.48 -18.04 9.47
N ALA A 237 -1.85 -18.63 10.61
CA ALA A 237 -2.88 -18.10 11.51
C ALA A 237 -2.62 -16.63 11.88
N LYS A 238 -1.37 -16.27 12.12
CA LYS A 238 -0.93 -14.89 12.41
C LYS A 238 -1.12 -13.90 11.23
N GLY A 239 -1.46 -14.38 10.03
CA GLY A 239 -1.77 -13.54 8.87
C GLY A 239 -3.19 -12.97 8.89
N LEU A 240 -4.10 -13.49 9.71
CA LEU A 240 -5.44 -12.93 9.88
C LEU A 240 -5.35 -11.57 10.59
N VAL A 241 -5.96 -10.54 10.02
CA VAL A 241 -6.06 -9.20 10.62
C VAL A 241 -7.49 -9.00 11.15
N GLY A 242 -7.59 -8.65 12.43
CA GLY A 242 -8.89 -8.58 13.12
C GLY A 242 -9.49 -9.97 13.36
N GLU A 243 -10.79 -10.11 13.18
CA GLU A 243 -11.55 -11.32 13.44
C GLU A 243 -12.06 -11.98 12.16
N VAL A 244 -12.28 -13.30 12.19
CA VAL A 244 -12.89 -14.05 11.09
C VAL A 244 -14.28 -13.49 10.76
N GLY A 245 -14.54 -13.26 9.47
CA GLY A 245 -15.81 -12.70 8.99
C GLY A 245 -15.97 -11.19 9.20
N ASN A 246 -14.98 -10.51 9.74
CA ASN A 246 -15.01 -9.07 10.02
C ASN A 246 -13.92 -8.29 9.24
N GLY A 247 -13.62 -8.73 8.03
CA GLY A 247 -12.58 -8.11 7.18
C GLY A 247 -13.09 -7.00 6.26
N TRP A 248 -14.41 -6.70 6.29
CA TRP A 248 -15.04 -5.66 5.45
C TRP A 248 -14.92 -4.26 6.02
#